data_393ad0b1c03c36a749327aab3f3f5190
#
_entry.id   393ad0b1c03c36a749327aab3f3f5190
#
_cell.length_a   1.000
_cell.length_b   1.000
_cell.length_c   1.000
_cell.angle_alpha   90.00
_cell.angle_beta   90.00
_cell.angle_gamma   90.00
#
_symmetry.space_group_name_H-M   'P 1'
#
loop_
_entity.id
_entity.type
_entity.pdbx_description
1 polymer ?
#
loop_
_entity_poly.entity_id
_entity_poly.type
_entity_poly.pdbx_seq_one_letter_code
_entity_poly.pdbx_strand_id
1 'polypeptide(L)'
;MNGNKSLIGIIYDFNSDECYEAVKDHGAKLNDHVISVSSVDLKNKATLTTGFPASESVTSSMEFLDSLKGWKKIRMFGSAALSCAYVASGKCDFYAEKGIFLWDFAAGICLVEEAGGKAEIFLIDGERYSVKFSNGKL
;
A
#
# COMPACT_ATOMS: atom_id res chain seq x y z
N MET A 1 13.85 11.27 -0.47
CA MET A 1 13.03 11.77 0.65
C MET A 1 13.68 12.98 1.28
N ASN A 2 12.91 13.94 1.72
CA ASN A 2 13.39 15.09 2.49
C ASN A 2 12.75 15.05 3.88
N GLY A 3 13.54 14.73 4.91
CA GLY A 3 13.00 14.37 6.22
C GLY A 3 12.09 13.13 6.10
N ASN A 4 10.88 13.19 6.65
CA ASN A 4 9.90 12.10 6.57
C ASN A 4 8.94 12.21 5.36
N LYS A 5 9.24 13.08 4.37
CA LYS A 5 8.39 13.29 3.19
C LYS A 5 9.00 12.64 1.96
N SER A 6 8.24 11.79 1.30
CA SER A 6 8.60 11.23 0.00
C SER A 6 8.37 12.29 -1.08
N LEU A 7 9.37 12.56 -1.91
CA LEU A 7 9.30 13.56 -2.97
C LEU A 7 9.05 12.95 -4.34
N ILE A 8 9.60 11.76 -4.57
CA ILE A 8 9.48 11.02 -5.82
C ILE A 8 9.29 9.55 -5.44
N GLY A 9 8.37 8.89 -6.08
CA GLY A 9 8.15 7.45 -5.98
C GLY A 9 8.10 6.82 -7.36
N ILE A 10 8.89 5.77 -7.59
CA ILE A 10 8.86 5.00 -8.83
C ILE A 10 8.82 3.53 -8.45
N ILE A 11 7.88 2.80 -9.01
CA ILE A 11 7.75 1.34 -8.90
C ILE A 11 7.53 0.79 -10.30
N TYR A 12 8.38 -0.16 -10.70
CA TYR A 12 8.27 -0.81 -12.00
C TYR A 12 7.98 -2.29 -11.85
N ASP A 13 6.85 -2.70 -12.39
CA ASP A 13 6.50 -4.12 -12.53
C ASP A 13 6.94 -4.61 -13.91
N PHE A 14 8.06 -5.31 -13.93
CA PHE A 14 8.65 -5.83 -15.16
C PHE A 14 7.84 -6.99 -15.80
N ASN A 15 6.97 -7.65 -15.03
CA ASN A 15 6.14 -8.73 -15.58
C ASN A 15 5.01 -8.19 -16.47
N SER A 16 4.47 -7.04 -16.12
CA SER A 16 3.36 -6.39 -16.84
C SER A 16 3.81 -5.18 -17.66
N ASP A 17 5.09 -4.81 -17.59
CA ASP A 17 5.65 -3.59 -18.21
C ASP A 17 4.88 -2.34 -17.75
N GLU A 18 4.61 -2.27 -16.44
CA GLU A 18 3.90 -1.17 -15.79
C GLU A 18 4.86 -0.32 -14.95
N CYS A 19 5.04 0.93 -15.34
CA CYS A 19 5.79 1.93 -14.58
C CYS A 19 4.85 2.86 -13.85
N TYR A 20 4.86 2.77 -12.52
CA TYR A 20 4.13 3.66 -11.63
C TYR A 20 5.08 4.76 -11.14
N GLU A 21 4.73 6.00 -11.36
CA GLU A 21 5.55 7.15 -10.97
C GLU A 21 4.71 8.25 -10.33
N ALA A 22 5.27 8.92 -9.34
CA ALA A 22 4.70 10.10 -8.73
C ALA A 22 5.79 11.10 -8.33
N VAL A 23 5.47 12.36 -8.46
CA VAL A 23 6.28 13.49 -7.98
C VAL A 23 5.38 14.36 -7.12
N LYS A 24 5.88 14.74 -5.95
CA LYS A 24 5.13 15.56 -5.01
C LYS A 24 4.53 16.79 -5.67
N ASP A 25 3.24 17.03 -5.42
CA ASP A 25 2.44 18.13 -5.97
C ASP A 25 2.23 18.06 -7.51
N HIS A 26 2.54 16.93 -8.15
CA HIS A 26 2.38 16.72 -9.61
C HIS A 26 1.50 15.52 -9.96
N GLY A 27 0.98 14.82 -8.95
CA GLY A 27 0.13 13.64 -9.14
C GLY A 27 0.90 12.36 -9.42
N ALA A 28 0.15 11.29 -9.67
CA ALA A 28 0.66 9.95 -9.95
C ALA A 28 0.25 9.46 -11.35
N LYS A 29 1.11 8.66 -11.97
CA LYS A 29 0.90 8.11 -13.31
C LYS A 29 1.26 6.63 -13.37
N LEU A 30 0.62 5.93 -14.30
CA LEU A 30 0.96 4.59 -14.77
C LEU A 30 1.20 4.66 -16.27
N ASN A 31 2.40 4.36 -16.73
CA ASN A 31 2.79 4.44 -18.16
C ASN A 31 2.30 5.75 -18.80
N ASP A 32 2.69 6.90 -18.22
CA ASP A 32 2.32 8.26 -18.62
C ASP A 32 0.82 8.65 -18.46
N HIS A 33 -0.05 7.72 -18.08
CA HIS A 33 -1.47 8.00 -17.84
C HIS A 33 -1.72 8.34 -16.38
N VAL A 34 -2.41 9.45 -16.12
CA VAL A 34 -2.79 9.86 -14.75
C VAL A 34 -3.64 8.79 -14.08
N ILE A 35 -3.28 8.43 -12.86
CA ILE A 35 -4.01 7.47 -12.03
C ILE A 35 -4.55 8.12 -10.77
N SER A 36 -5.56 7.49 -10.19
CA SER A 36 -6.13 7.85 -8.89
C SER A 36 -6.54 6.60 -8.13
N VAL A 37 -6.60 6.73 -6.81
CA VAL A 37 -7.15 5.68 -5.94
C VAL A 37 -8.63 5.41 -6.25
N SER A 38 -9.13 4.27 -5.81
CA SER A 38 -10.53 3.89 -5.98
C SER A 38 -11.49 4.77 -5.18
N SER A 39 -12.77 4.69 -5.50
CA SER A 39 -13.85 5.39 -4.78
C SER A 39 -14.63 4.48 -3.82
N VAL A 40 -14.20 3.25 -3.59
CA VAL A 40 -14.88 2.28 -2.71
C VAL A 40 -14.83 2.77 -1.25
N ASP A 41 -15.99 2.83 -0.61
CA ASP A 41 -16.18 3.38 0.74
C ASP A 41 -16.68 2.36 1.77
N LEU A 42 -16.92 1.11 1.35
CA LEU A 42 -17.40 0.04 2.20
C LEU A 42 -16.44 -1.16 2.18
N LYS A 43 -16.00 -1.59 3.36
CA LYS A 43 -15.11 -2.73 3.53
C LYS A 43 -15.59 -4.00 2.82
N ASN A 44 -16.88 -4.29 2.87
CA ASN A 44 -17.49 -5.46 2.23
C ASN A 44 -17.59 -5.36 0.69
N LYS A 45 -17.18 -4.25 0.10
CA LYS A 45 -17.03 -4.05 -1.34
C LYS A 45 -15.57 -3.92 -1.76
N ALA A 46 -14.67 -3.76 -0.80
CA ALA A 46 -13.27 -3.44 -1.00
C ALA A 46 -12.36 -4.68 -1.11
N THR A 47 -11.25 -4.50 -1.81
CA THR A 47 -10.16 -5.46 -1.91
C THR A 47 -9.01 -5.02 -1.01
N LEU A 48 -8.68 -5.86 -0.02
CA LEU A 48 -7.49 -5.75 0.80
C LEU A 48 -6.33 -6.47 0.11
N THR A 49 -5.16 -5.82 0.07
CA THR A 49 -3.88 -6.50 -0.15
C THR A 49 -3.06 -6.49 1.14
N THR A 50 -2.34 -7.57 1.42
CA THR A 50 -1.58 -7.73 2.66
C THR A 50 -0.46 -8.75 2.49
N GLY A 51 0.48 -8.82 3.44
CA GLY A 51 1.43 -9.90 3.61
C GLY A 51 1.08 -10.75 4.84
N PHE A 52 1.44 -12.02 4.83
CA PHE A 52 1.30 -12.88 6.00
C PHE A 52 2.45 -12.63 6.97
N PRO A 53 2.20 -12.38 8.26
CA PRO A 53 3.26 -12.18 9.25
C PRO A 53 4.07 -13.46 9.45
N ALA A 54 5.33 -13.47 9.01
CA ALA A 54 6.15 -14.67 8.89
C ALA A 54 6.75 -15.22 10.20
N SER A 55 6.67 -14.51 11.32
CA SER A 55 7.41 -14.86 12.54
C SER A 55 6.66 -14.56 13.84
N GLU A 56 5.34 -14.62 13.84
CA GLU A 56 4.56 -14.23 15.00
C GLU A 56 4.01 -15.43 15.79
N SER A 57 3.66 -15.18 17.05
CA SER A 57 3.00 -16.13 17.92
C SER A 57 1.65 -16.58 17.35
N VAL A 58 1.12 -17.71 17.81
CA VAL A 58 -0.24 -18.18 17.43
C VAL A 58 -1.28 -17.09 17.69
N THR A 59 -1.17 -16.34 18.79
CA THR A 59 -2.10 -15.27 19.14
C THR A 59 -2.08 -14.15 18.09
N SER A 60 -0.90 -13.68 17.68
CA SER A 60 -0.76 -12.65 16.64
C SER A 60 -1.28 -13.12 15.28
N SER A 61 -1.09 -14.40 14.96
CA SER A 61 -1.64 -15.02 13.75
C SER A 61 -3.17 -15.06 13.78
N MET A 62 -3.79 -15.32 14.94
CA MET A 62 -5.25 -15.29 15.10
C MET A 62 -5.80 -13.87 14.96
N GLU A 63 -5.14 -12.86 15.55
CA GLU A 63 -5.51 -11.45 15.39
C GLU A 63 -5.41 -11.01 13.92
N PHE A 64 -4.35 -11.44 13.22
CA PHE A 64 -4.21 -11.19 11.79
C PHE A 64 -5.37 -11.80 11.01
N LEU A 65 -5.68 -13.09 11.21
CA LEU A 65 -6.80 -13.75 10.53
C LEU A 65 -8.15 -13.08 10.84
N ASP A 66 -8.33 -12.60 12.07
CA ASP A 66 -9.54 -11.87 12.45
C ASP A 66 -9.65 -10.51 11.73
N SER A 67 -8.53 -9.83 11.50
CA SER A 67 -8.47 -8.56 10.75
C SER A 67 -8.90 -8.70 9.29
N LEU A 68 -8.81 -9.91 8.73
CA LEU A 68 -9.21 -10.20 7.35
C LEU A 68 -10.72 -10.31 7.16
N LYS A 69 -11.49 -10.41 8.25
CA LYS A 69 -12.95 -10.51 8.17
C LYS A 69 -13.59 -9.24 7.64
N GLY A 70 -14.64 -9.42 6.87
CA GLY A 70 -15.47 -8.33 6.35
C GLY A 70 -14.97 -7.70 5.04
N TRP A 71 -13.80 -8.06 4.55
CA TRP A 71 -13.33 -7.64 3.22
C TRP A 71 -13.99 -8.47 2.12
N LYS A 72 -14.35 -7.82 0.99
CA LYS A 72 -14.90 -8.52 -0.17
C LYS A 72 -13.89 -9.49 -0.79
N LYS A 73 -12.65 -9.04 -0.92
CA LYS A 73 -11.54 -9.83 -1.47
C LYS A 73 -10.26 -9.55 -0.70
N ILE A 74 -9.42 -10.58 -0.60
CA ILE A 74 -8.08 -10.48 -0.01
C ILE A 74 -7.08 -10.98 -1.04
N ARG A 75 -5.96 -10.27 -1.19
CA ARG A 75 -4.86 -10.60 -2.10
C ARG A 75 -3.54 -10.53 -1.36
N MET A 76 -2.63 -11.44 -1.69
CA MET A 76 -1.26 -11.48 -1.19
C MET A 76 -0.32 -11.57 -2.39
N PHE A 77 0.30 -10.45 -2.76
CA PHE A 77 1.18 -10.39 -3.93
C PHE A 77 2.64 -10.67 -3.59
N GLY A 78 3.00 -10.69 -2.29
CA GLY A 78 4.38 -10.89 -1.86
C GLY A 78 5.31 -9.71 -2.16
N SER A 79 4.74 -8.52 -2.41
CA SER A 79 5.49 -7.29 -2.65
C SER A 79 4.72 -6.10 -2.07
N ALA A 80 5.32 -5.45 -1.08
CA ALA A 80 4.79 -4.23 -0.49
C ALA A 80 4.73 -3.09 -1.52
N ALA A 81 5.78 -2.95 -2.34
CA ALA A 81 5.84 -1.96 -3.40
C ALA A 81 4.67 -2.09 -4.39
N LEU A 82 4.45 -3.30 -4.94
CA LEU A 82 3.33 -3.55 -5.85
C LEU A 82 1.97 -3.35 -5.17
N SER A 83 1.84 -3.73 -3.90
CA SER A 83 0.62 -3.50 -3.13
C SER A 83 0.28 -2.01 -3.03
N CYS A 84 1.28 -1.15 -2.78
CA CYS A 84 1.12 0.31 -2.80
C CYS A 84 0.72 0.82 -4.20
N ALA A 85 1.39 0.34 -5.26
CA ALA A 85 1.11 0.72 -6.64
C ALA A 85 -0.34 0.37 -7.05
N TYR A 86 -0.82 -0.79 -6.61
CA TYR A 86 -2.20 -1.22 -6.88
C TYR A 86 -3.25 -0.41 -6.11
N VAL A 87 -2.93 0.06 -4.90
CA VAL A 87 -3.80 1.02 -4.20
C VAL A 87 -3.80 2.37 -4.93
N ALA A 88 -2.64 2.89 -5.32
CA ALA A 88 -2.52 4.15 -6.03
C ALA A 88 -3.27 4.16 -7.37
N SER A 89 -3.32 3.03 -8.07
CA SER A 89 -4.02 2.89 -9.36
C SER A 89 -5.47 2.42 -9.26
N GLY A 90 -6.01 2.25 -8.04
CA GLY A 90 -7.37 1.79 -7.82
C GLY A 90 -7.61 0.31 -8.16
N LYS A 91 -6.56 -0.48 -8.43
CA LYS A 91 -6.65 -1.94 -8.64
C LYS A 91 -6.97 -2.68 -7.33
N CYS A 92 -6.52 -2.13 -6.19
CA CYS A 92 -6.89 -2.51 -4.83
C CYS A 92 -7.32 -1.27 -4.06
N ASP A 93 -7.99 -1.45 -2.92
CA ASP A 93 -8.59 -0.35 -2.16
C ASP A 93 -7.84 -0.05 -0.87
N PHE A 94 -7.18 -1.07 -0.33
CA PHE A 94 -6.47 -1.00 0.94
C PHE A 94 -5.26 -1.95 0.96
N TYR A 95 -4.16 -1.50 1.53
CA TYR A 95 -3.00 -2.32 1.84
C TYR A 95 -2.61 -2.14 3.30
N ALA A 96 -2.39 -3.24 4.01
CA ALA A 96 -1.86 -3.23 5.37
C ALA A 96 -0.87 -4.37 5.56
N GLU A 97 0.27 -4.07 6.19
CA GLU A 97 1.27 -5.06 6.55
C GLU A 97 2.08 -4.60 7.77
N LYS A 98 2.56 -5.57 8.56
CA LYS A 98 3.41 -5.33 9.73
C LYS A 98 4.78 -5.98 9.54
N GLY A 99 5.80 -5.35 10.10
CA GLY A 99 7.14 -5.92 10.16
C GLY A 99 7.96 -5.73 8.88
N ILE A 100 7.56 -4.81 8.01
CA ILE A 100 8.28 -4.45 6.79
C ILE A 100 9.26 -3.30 7.01
N PHE A 101 10.19 -3.12 6.09
CA PHE A 101 11.21 -2.09 6.15
C PHE A 101 10.86 -0.88 5.28
N LEU A 102 11.47 0.28 5.59
CA LEU A 102 11.20 1.51 4.87
C LEU A 102 11.41 1.39 3.35
N TRP A 103 12.44 0.68 2.91
CA TRP A 103 12.74 0.48 1.48
C TRP A 103 11.70 -0.35 0.73
N ASP A 104 10.86 -1.13 1.44
CA ASP A 104 9.79 -1.91 0.84
C ASP A 104 8.60 -1.04 0.39
N PHE A 105 8.40 0.12 1.04
CA PHE A 105 7.20 0.95 0.83
C PHE A 105 7.48 2.46 0.61
N ALA A 106 8.72 2.93 0.71
CA ALA A 106 9.04 4.36 0.63
C ALA A 106 8.54 5.02 -0.66
N ALA A 107 8.68 4.36 -1.81
CA ALA A 107 8.15 4.84 -3.08
C ALA A 107 6.61 4.88 -3.09
N GLY A 108 5.99 3.92 -2.41
CA GLY A 108 4.53 3.81 -2.28
C GLY A 108 3.90 4.98 -1.54
N ILE A 109 4.61 5.63 -0.62
CA ILE A 109 4.11 6.81 0.09
C ILE A 109 3.74 7.90 -0.91
N CYS A 110 4.71 8.31 -1.74
CA CYS A 110 4.48 9.34 -2.74
C CYS A 110 3.38 8.93 -3.73
N LEU A 111 3.43 7.70 -4.24
CA LEU A 111 2.45 7.18 -5.19
C LEU A 111 1.01 7.26 -4.67
N VAL A 112 0.76 6.75 -3.46
CA VAL A 112 -0.59 6.70 -2.90
C VAL A 112 -1.09 8.10 -2.54
N GLU A 113 -0.25 8.95 -1.92
CA GLU A 113 -0.64 10.31 -1.55
C GLU A 113 -0.93 11.16 -2.80
N GLU A 114 -0.09 11.10 -3.83
CA GLU A 114 -0.25 11.84 -5.09
C GLU A 114 -1.42 11.31 -5.95
N ALA A 115 -1.81 10.05 -5.75
CA ALA A 115 -3.03 9.49 -6.35
C ALA A 115 -4.32 9.83 -5.58
N GLY A 116 -4.22 10.61 -4.49
CA GLY A 116 -5.35 11.06 -3.68
C GLY A 116 -5.73 10.12 -2.54
N GLY A 117 -4.87 9.15 -2.22
CA GLY A 117 -5.03 8.23 -1.09
C GLY A 117 -4.38 8.71 0.20
N LYS A 118 -4.28 7.80 1.16
CA LYS A 118 -3.71 8.06 2.49
C LYS A 118 -2.68 7.00 2.85
N ALA A 119 -1.53 7.44 3.39
CA ALA A 119 -0.50 6.60 3.97
C ALA A 119 -0.43 6.81 5.48
N GLU A 120 -0.51 5.72 6.26
CA GLU A 120 -0.34 5.70 7.71
C GLU A 120 0.81 4.76 8.04
N ILE A 121 1.85 5.29 8.68
CA ILE A 121 3.13 4.61 8.90
C ILE A 121 3.51 4.73 10.36
N PHE A 122 3.73 3.58 11.01
CA PHE A 122 4.07 3.49 12.41
C PHE A 122 5.35 2.66 12.59
N LEU A 123 6.37 3.22 13.21
CA LEU A 123 7.55 2.48 13.63
C LEU A 123 7.16 1.51 14.75
N ILE A 124 7.45 0.21 14.57
CA ILE A 124 7.16 -0.82 15.57
C ILE A 124 8.38 -1.02 16.46
N ASP A 125 9.52 -1.33 15.84
CA ASP A 125 10.74 -1.75 16.50
C ASP A 125 11.92 -1.55 15.54
N GLY A 126 13.00 -0.89 16.02
CA GLY A 126 14.21 -0.67 15.27
C GLY A 126 13.95 -0.04 13.89
N GLU A 127 14.01 -0.85 12.86
CA GLU A 127 13.80 -0.45 11.45
C GLU A 127 12.51 -1.02 10.85
N ARG A 128 11.66 -1.67 11.65
CA ARG A 128 10.41 -2.30 11.19
C ARG A 128 9.20 -1.41 11.39
N TYR A 129 8.32 -1.41 10.41
CA TYR A 129 7.15 -0.57 10.36
C TYR A 129 5.86 -1.39 10.24
N SER A 130 4.78 -0.84 10.78
CA SER A 130 3.41 -1.18 10.43
C SER A 130 2.88 -0.12 9.50
N VAL A 131 2.32 -0.51 8.38
CA VAL A 131 1.83 0.41 7.36
C VAL A 131 0.39 0.14 7.00
N LYS A 132 -0.32 1.21 6.63
CA LYS A 132 -1.63 1.17 6.00
C LYS A 132 -1.65 2.20 4.87
N PHE A 133 -2.01 1.75 3.71
CA PHE A 133 -2.26 2.60 2.55
C PHE A 133 -3.69 2.39 2.09
N SER A 134 -4.42 3.46 1.86
CA SER A 134 -5.84 3.39 1.51
C SER A 134 -6.23 4.42 0.46
N ASN A 135 -7.42 4.24 -0.08
CA ASN A 135 -8.05 5.26 -0.92
C ASN A 135 -8.61 6.46 -0.13
N GLY A 136 -8.33 6.56 1.18
CA GLY A 136 -8.77 7.64 2.05
C GLY A 136 -10.24 7.57 2.50
N LYS A 137 -10.97 6.51 2.12
CA LYS A 137 -12.39 6.31 2.46
C LYS A 137 -12.64 5.07 3.34
N LEU A 138 -11.62 4.24 3.50
CA LEU A 138 -11.64 2.99 4.27
C LEU A 138 -10.82 3.09 5.54
#